data_ed9850c19cdf5e2230790eeac08bc820
#
_entry.id   ed9850c19cdf5e2230790eeac08bc820
#
_cell.length_a   1.000
_cell.length_b   1.000
_cell.length_c   1.000
_cell.angle_alpha   90.00
_cell.angle_beta   90.00
_cell.angle_gamma   90.00
#
_symmetry.space_group_name_H-M   'P 1'
#
loop_
_entity.id
_entity.type
_entity.pdbx_description
1 polymer ?
#
loop_
_entity_poly.entity_id
_entity_poly.type
_entity_poly.pdbx_seq_one_letter_code
_entity_poly.pdbx_strand_id
1 'polypeptide(L)'
;MRATLAGLTLSLFFAAVTTSAQESAQPGSATNSPDYSAVNCSGFVSDKVPDDIRVISGEQSNLKITFSHGDYVYINRGRDKGVQVGDRFSVVRPDKDPLEVPWFKWQNKLIKAMGQFYADAGQVRVVNVQPNVSIAQVAFSCGYMQRGDIVRPYVERPSPPFKDASAFDHFAPVSGKRVAMIVTAMDNTQLYGKNSRVYVNLGSNQSVRIGDYFRIFRYQGTLAETAPQTKNYQYELYGFGSAHAKYTWKDLPREVIGEGIVINEGPNASTVLITHSSLEVYAGDYVELE
;
A
#
# COMPACT_ATOMS: atom_id res chain seq x y z
N MET A 1 32.95 -21.77 89.48
CA MET A 1 31.83 -21.10 88.85
C MET A 1 32.38 -20.23 87.71
N ARG A 2 32.33 -20.68 86.53
CA ARG A 2 32.78 -19.96 85.31
C ARG A 2 31.69 -20.06 84.25
N ALA A 3 31.09 -18.93 83.92
CA ALA A 3 30.08 -18.78 82.86
C ALA A 3 30.80 -18.58 81.53
N THR A 4 30.49 -19.38 80.54
CA THR A 4 30.94 -19.24 79.17
C THR A 4 29.85 -18.56 78.34
N LEU A 5 30.16 -17.37 77.82
CA LEU A 5 29.34 -16.72 76.79
C LEU A 5 29.58 -17.35 75.41
N ALA A 6 28.54 -17.81 74.73
CA ALA A 6 28.54 -18.22 73.36
C ALA A 6 28.13 -17.02 72.47
N GLY A 7 29.06 -16.56 71.69
CA GLY A 7 28.79 -15.52 70.65
C GLY A 7 28.11 -16.06 69.40
N LEU A 8 26.97 -15.50 69.08
CA LEU A 8 26.22 -15.83 67.85
C LEU A 8 26.63 -14.84 66.74
N THR A 9 27.36 -15.30 65.74
CA THR A 9 27.72 -14.50 64.56
C THR A 9 26.60 -14.60 63.51
N LEU A 10 25.92 -13.48 63.28
CA LEU A 10 24.88 -13.30 62.28
C LEU A 10 25.55 -12.94 60.92
N SER A 11 25.61 -13.88 59.98
CA SER A 11 26.11 -13.63 58.63
C SER A 11 25.00 -13.00 57.78
N LEU A 12 25.15 -11.72 57.40
CA LEU A 12 24.30 -11.08 56.41
C LEU A 12 24.70 -11.51 54.99
N PHE A 13 23.82 -12.26 54.31
CA PHE A 13 23.90 -12.48 52.87
C PHE A 13 23.37 -11.28 52.11
N PHE A 14 24.25 -10.53 51.45
CA PHE A 14 23.84 -9.53 50.45
C PHE A 14 23.49 -10.24 49.15
N ALA A 15 22.21 -10.35 48.81
CA ALA A 15 21.77 -10.76 47.50
C ALA A 15 21.95 -9.58 46.53
N ALA A 16 22.89 -9.68 45.62
CA ALA A 16 23.05 -8.74 44.53
C ALA A 16 21.88 -8.90 43.54
N VAL A 17 20.94 -7.97 43.53
CA VAL A 17 19.88 -7.87 42.53
C VAL A 17 20.53 -7.31 41.23
N THR A 18 20.79 -8.16 40.26
CA THR A 18 21.16 -7.73 38.92
C THR A 18 19.93 -7.16 38.23
N THR A 19 19.77 -5.85 38.22
CA THR A 19 18.82 -5.17 37.34
C THR A 19 19.31 -5.32 35.89
N SER A 20 18.67 -6.21 35.15
CA SER A 20 18.79 -6.22 33.71
C SER A 20 18.22 -4.90 33.17
N ALA A 21 19.09 -4.02 32.67
CA ALA A 21 18.68 -2.86 31.92
C ALA A 21 17.90 -3.34 30.69
N GLN A 22 16.61 -3.09 30.69
CA GLN A 22 15.75 -3.28 29.53
C GLN A 22 16.18 -2.21 28.53
N GLU A 23 16.88 -2.65 27.51
CA GLU A 23 17.29 -1.82 26.37
C GLU A 23 16.01 -1.23 25.78
N SER A 24 15.74 0.03 26.11
CA SER A 24 14.63 0.76 25.50
C SER A 24 14.90 0.82 24.00
N ALA A 25 14.07 0.13 23.23
CA ALA A 25 14.07 0.25 21.78
C ALA A 25 14.01 1.75 21.43
N GLN A 26 15.09 2.30 20.90
CA GLN A 26 15.08 3.64 20.38
C GLN A 26 13.96 3.74 19.34
N PRO A 27 13.09 4.76 19.41
CA PRO A 27 12.15 5.00 18.34
C PRO A 27 12.99 5.16 17.06
N GLY A 28 12.81 4.24 16.11
CA GLY A 28 13.51 4.27 14.84
C GLY A 28 13.40 5.67 14.26
N SER A 29 14.50 6.26 13.83
CA SER A 29 14.50 7.54 13.15
C SER A 29 13.45 7.46 12.05
N ALA A 30 12.47 8.36 12.06
CA ALA A 30 11.44 8.42 11.03
C ALA A 30 12.16 8.49 9.68
N THR A 31 12.05 7.42 8.89
CA THR A 31 12.62 7.37 7.56
C THR A 31 11.96 8.47 6.74
N ASN A 32 12.75 9.34 6.13
CA ASN A 32 12.22 10.45 5.32
C ASN A 32 11.70 9.96 3.94
N SER A 33 11.28 8.70 3.87
CA SER A 33 10.75 8.07 2.66
C SER A 33 9.87 6.86 3.01
N PRO A 34 8.99 6.42 2.09
CA PRO A 34 8.19 5.21 2.28
C PRO A 34 9.04 3.98 2.54
N ASP A 35 8.56 3.11 3.42
CA ASP A 35 9.20 1.83 3.71
C ASP A 35 9.29 0.94 2.47
N TYR A 36 10.29 0.05 2.45
CA TYR A 36 10.51 -0.91 1.37
C TYR A 36 9.22 -1.71 1.05
N SER A 37 8.51 -2.16 2.07
CA SER A 37 7.24 -2.87 1.91
C SER A 37 6.14 -1.99 1.34
N ALA A 38 6.05 -0.73 1.72
CA ALA A 38 5.07 0.21 1.19
C ALA A 38 5.22 0.40 -0.33
N VAL A 39 6.46 0.45 -0.82
CA VAL A 39 6.77 0.60 -2.25
C VAL A 39 6.64 -0.72 -3.02
N ASN A 40 7.24 -1.81 -2.49
CA ASN A 40 7.33 -3.08 -3.21
C ASN A 40 6.08 -3.95 -3.11
N CYS A 41 5.18 -3.64 -2.18
CA CYS A 41 3.86 -4.28 -2.04
C CYS A 41 2.71 -3.31 -2.35
N SER A 42 2.97 -2.30 -3.18
CA SER A 42 1.97 -1.25 -3.46
C SER A 42 0.90 -1.67 -4.47
N GLY A 43 1.09 -2.78 -5.16
CA GLY A 43 0.38 -3.06 -6.38
C GLY A 43 0.68 -2.02 -7.46
N PHE A 44 0.11 -2.21 -8.62
CA PHE A 44 0.21 -1.24 -9.71
C PHE A 44 -0.91 -1.46 -10.73
N VAL A 45 -1.15 -0.46 -11.56
CA VAL A 45 -2.06 -0.53 -12.70
C VAL A 45 -1.25 -0.31 -13.97
N SER A 46 -1.40 -1.19 -14.94
CA SER A 46 -0.65 -1.13 -16.20
C SER A 46 -1.45 -1.77 -17.34
N ASP A 47 -0.92 -1.68 -18.53
CA ASP A 47 -1.34 -2.57 -19.60
C ASP A 47 -1.06 -4.02 -19.23
N LYS A 48 -1.58 -4.95 -20.01
CA LYS A 48 -1.35 -6.38 -19.75
C LYS A 48 0.15 -6.69 -19.77
N VAL A 49 0.69 -7.13 -18.63
CA VAL A 49 2.08 -7.57 -18.54
C VAL A 49 2.25 -8.94 -19.22
N PRO A 50 3.44 -9.23 -19.78
CA PRO A 50 3.76 -10.57 -20.30
C PRO A 50 3.56 -11.63 -19.22
N ASP A 51 2.93 -12.74 -19.58
CA ASP A 51 2.53 -13.81 -18.66
C ASP A 51 3.05 -15.20 -19.09
N ASP A 52 4.09 -15.21 -19.88
CA ASP A 52 4.81 -16.40 -20.38
C ASP A 52 5.65 -17.09 -19.31
N ILE A 53 6.05 -16.35 -18.26
CA ILE A 53 6.78 -16.89 -17.11
C ILE A 53 5.85 -16.93 -15.90
N ARG A 54 5.72 -18.12 -15.28
CA ARG A 54 4.81 -18.34 -14.16
C ARG A 54 5.44 -19.21 -13.09
N VAL A 55 4.94 -19.04 -11.87
CA VAL A 55 5.10 -20.03 -10.81
C VAL A 55 4.29 -21.27 -11.21
N ILE A 56 4.96 -22.39 -11.45
CA ILE A 56 4.31 -23.63 -11.87
C ILE A 56 4.08 -24.60 -10.71
N SER A 57 4.90 -24.52 -9.67
CA SER A 57 4.81 -25.35 -8.47
C SER A 57 5.71 -24.78 -7.38
N GLY A 58 5.85 -25.52 -6.29
CA GLY A 58 6.83 -25.26 -5.23
C GLY A 58 7.16 -26.54 -4.47
N GLU A 59 7.98 -26.41 -3.45
CA GLU A 59 8.31 -27.53 -2.57
C GLU A 59 7.06 -28.12 -1.92
N GLN A 60 7.10 -29.41 -1.60
CA GLN A 60 5.97 -30.14 -0.99
C GLN A 60 4.64 -29.94 -1.75
N SER A 61 4.71 -29.93 -3.08
CA SER A 61 3.61 -29.54 -3.96
C SER A 61 2.31 -30.36 -3.80
N ASN A 62 2.37 -31.51 -3.15
CA ASN A 62 1.20 -32.35 -2.84
C ASN A 62 0.44 -31.88 -1.60
N LEU A 63 1.09 -31.08 -0.74
CA LEU A 63 0.54 -30.61 0.53
C LEU A 63 0.41 -29.09 0.59
N LYS A 64 1.32 -28.36 -0.08
CA LYS A 64 1.45 -26.92 0.00
C LYS A 64 1.00 -26.25 -1.29
N ILE A 65 0.01 -25.36 -1.20
CA ILE A 65 -0.57 -24.65 -2.35
C ILE A 65 -0.19 -23.17 -2.39
N THR A 66 0.27 -22.63 -1.26
CA THR A 66 0.73 -21.24 -1.11
C THR A 66 2.15 -21.22 -0.56
N PHE A 67 2.91 -20.21 -0.98
CA PHE A 67 4.33 -20.07 -0.66
C PHE A 67 4.58 -18.65 -0.13
N SER A 68 5.45 -18.55 0.86
CA SER A 68 5.82 -17.28 1.50
C SER A 68 7.33 -17.20 1.72
N HIS A 69 7.79 -16.18 2.42
CA HIS A 69 9.21 -15.94 2.64
C HIS A 69 9.96 -17.20 3.12
N GLY A 70 11.07 -17.49 2.44
CA GLY A 70 11.93 -18.65 2.72
C GLY A 70 11.56 -19.91 1.93
N ASP A 71 10.35 -20.04 1.41
CA ASP A 71 9.90 -21.21 0.63
C ASP A 71 10.55 -21.26 -0.75
N TYR A 72 10.53 -22.45 -1.37
CA TYR A 72 11.00 -22.63 -2.74
C TYR A 72 9.84 -22.78 -3.71
N VAL A 73 9.93 -22.06 -4.83
CA VAL A 73 8.98 -22.14 -5.95
C VAL A 73 9.69 -22.53 -7.22
N TYR A 74 8.96 -23.17 -8.14
CA TYR A 74 9.45 -23.55 -9.46
C TYR A 74 8.84 -22.62 -10.50
N ILE A 75 9.69 -22.07 -11.40
CA ILE A 75 9.28 -21.21 -12.51
C ILE A 75 9.54 -21.91 -13.84
N ASN A 76 8.63 -21.75 -14.82
CA ASN A 76 8.68 -22.39 -16.13
C ASN A 76 9.70 -21.74 -17.07
N ARG A 77 10.84 -21.32 -16.56
CA ARG A 77 11.94 -20.73 -17.33
C ARG A 77 13.27 -21.20 -16.75
N GLY A 78 14.15 -21.70 -17.59
CA GLY A 78 15.42 -22.27 -17.19
C GLY A 78 16.60 -21.72 -18.00
N ARG A 79 17.70 -22.47 -17.99
CA ARG A 79 18.96 -22.13 -18.67
C ARG A 79 18.77 -21.88 -20.17
N ASP A 80 17.91 -22.64 -20.83
CA ASP A 80 17.66 -22.53 -22.28
C ASP A 80 17.02 -21.19 -22.66
N LYS A 81 16.51 -20.47 -21.67
CA LYS A 81 15.95 -19.10 -21.80
C LYS A 81 16.79 -18.04 -21.06
N GLY A 82 18.07 -18.37 -20.76
CA GLY A 82 19.04 -17.43 -20.23
C GLY A 82 18.97 -17.16 -18.73
N VAL A 83 18.19 -17.96 -17.96
CA VAL A 83 18.14 -17.79 -16.49
C VAL A 83 19.43 -18.31 -15.86
N GLN A 84 19.94 -17.58 -14.87
CA GLN A 84 21.13 -17.90 -14.12
C GLN A 84 20.85 -17.94 -12.61
N VAL A 85 21.69 -18.65 -11.87
CA VAL A 85 21.65 -18.65 -10.40
C VAL A 85 21.95 -17.24 -9.92
N GLY A 86 21.13 -16.75 -8.99
CA GLY A 86 21.22 -15.39 -8.45
C GLY A 86 20.24 -14.39 -9.10
N ASP A 87 19.67 -14.71 -10.25
CA ASP A 87 18.67 -13.84 -10.89
C ASP A 87 17.51 -13.54 -9.94
N ARG A 88 17.02 -12.32 -10.01
CA ARG A 88 15.88 -11.85 -9.21
C ARG A 88 14.68 -11.61 -10.13
N PHE A 89 13.52 -12.02 -9.62
CA PHE A 89 12.24 -11.81 -10.29
C PHE A 89 11.21 -11.23 -9.31
N SER A 90 10.34 -10.40 -9.83
CA SER A 90 9.12 -9.98 -9.15
C SER A 90 8.00 -10.96 -9.49
N VAL A 91 7.16 -11.29 -8.51
CA VAL A 91 5.99 -12.13 -8.70
C VAL A 91 4.75 -11.29 -8.48
N VAL A 92 3.84 -11.31 -9.45
CA VAL A 92 2.63 -10.48 -9.45
C VAL A 92 1.40 -11.30 -9.82
N ARG A 93 0.25 -10.87 -9.36
CA ARG A 93 -1.04 -11.51 -9.63
C ARG A 93 -2.01 -10.48 -10.21
N PRO A 94 -2.70 -10.78 -11.34
CA PRO A 94 -3.78 -9.92 -11.82
C PRO A 94 -4.90 -9.85 -10.77
N ASP A 95 -5.26 -8.64 -10.38
CA ASP A 95 -6.48 -8.40 -9.62
C ASP A 95 -7.62 -8.22 -10.64
N LYS A 96 -8.58 -9.14 -10.58
CA LYS A 96 -9.69 -9.18 -11.54
C LYS A 96 -10.91 -8.41 -11.09
N ASP A 97 -11.04 -8.23 -9.79
CA ASP A 97 -12.25 -7.69 -9.16
C ASP A 97 -11.87 -6.60 -8.13
N PRO A 98 -11.33 -5.43 -8.59
CA PRO A 98 -11.11 -4.33 -7.68
C PRO A 98 -12.42 -3.89 -7.04
N LEU A 99 -12.37 -3.54 -5.75
CA LEU A 99 -13.56 -3.20 -4.98
C LEU A 99 -14.34 -2.05 -5.61
N GLU A 100 -15.61 -2.30 -5.89
CA GLU A 100 -16.58 -1.29 -6.28
C GLU A 100 -17.40 -0.84 -5.07
N VAL A 101 -17.74 0.45 -5.02
CA VAL A 101 -18.53 1.03 -3.94
C VAL A 101 -19.86 1.60 -4.46
N PRO A 102 -20.98 1.47 -3.69
CA PRO A 102 -22.31 1.81 -4.18
C PRO A 102 -22.51 3.29 -4.54
N TRP A 103 -21.82 4.18 -3.84
CA TRP A 103 -21.93 5.64 -4.05
C TRP A 103 -21.20 6.15 -5.28
N PHE A 104 -20.24 5.40 -5.85
CA PHE A 104 -19.44 5.82 -6.97
C PHE A 104 -19.92 5.19 -8.29
N LYS A 105 -21.02 5.67 -8.82
CA LYS A 105 -21.73 5.08 -9.99
C LYS A 105 -20.87 4.88 -11.24
N TRP A 106 -19.77 5.60 -11.40
CA TRP A 106 -18.92 5.54 -12.59
C TRP A 106 -17.61 4.82 -12.36
N GLN A 107 -17.39 4.31 -11.16
CA GLN A 107 -16.15 3.66 -10.73
C GLN A 107 -15.70 2.59 -11.73
N ASN A 108 -16.60 1.68 -12.11
CA ASN A 108 -16.29 0.59 -13.05
C ASN A 108 -15.80 1.10 -14.41
N LYS A 109 -16.35 2.22 -14.90
CA LYS A 109 -15.88 2.84 -16.14
C LYS A 109 -14.44 3.35 -16.00
N LEU A 110 -14.10 3.94 -14.86
CA LEU A 110 -12.74 4.41 -14.58
C LEU A 110 -11.78 3.24 -14.38
N ILE A 111 -12.16 2.21 -13.61
CA ILE A 111 -11.37 0.98 -13.44
C ILE A 111 -10.95 0.42 -14.80
N LYS A 112 -11.92 0.24 -15.72
CA LYS A 112 -11.64 -0.26 -17.07
C LYS A 112 -10.74 0.67 -17.90
N ALA A 113 -10.86 1.98 -17.73
CA ALA A 113 -10.05 2.95 -18.45
C ALA A 113 -8.61 3.06 -17.91
N MET A 114 -8.40 2.72 -16.65
CA MET A 114 -7.07 2.75 -16.04
C MET A 114 -6.16 1.62 -16.53
N GLY A 115 -6.73 0.44 -16.83
CA GLY A 115 -5.99 -0.73 -17.28
C GLY A 115 -6.18 -1.94 -16.37
N GLN A 116 -5.21 -2.86 -16.39
CA GLN A 116 -5.21 -4.05 -15.56
C GLN A 116 -4.53 -3.79 -14.23
N PHE A 117 -5.19 -4.14 -13.14
CA PHE A 117 -4.66 -4.07 -11.78
C PHE A 117 -3.84 -5.33 -11.48
N TYR A 118 -2.74 -5.14 -10.78
CA TYR A 118 -1.85 -6.22 -10.34
C TYR A 118 -1.51 -6.04 -8.87
N ALA A 119 -1.69 -7.10 -8.09
CA ALA A 119 -1.15 -7.20 -6.75
C ALA A 119 0.29 -7.73 -6.80
N ASP A 120 1.18 -7.14 -6.01
CA ASP A 120 2.51 -7.69 -5.79
C ASP A 120 2.41 -8.90 -4.85
N ALA A 121 2.84 -10.07 -5.29
CA ALA A 121 2.97 -11.25 -4.43
C ALA A 121 4.33 -11.28 -3.71
N GLY A 122 5.36 -10.66 -4.31
CA GLY A 122 6.68 -10.52 -3.72
C GLY A 122 7.82 -10.71 -4.72
N GLN A 123 8.97 -11.18 -4.22
CA GLN A 123 10.18 -11.36 -5.01
C GLN A 123 10.80 -12.72 -4.75
N VAL A 124 11.38 -13.30 -5.79
CA VAL A 124 12.11 -14.56 -5.71
C VAL A 124 13.53 -14.42 -6.23
N ARG A 125 14.44 -15.23 -5.71
CA ARG A 125 15.83 -15.32 -6.16
C ARG A 125 16.13 -16.73 -6.62
N VAL A 126 16.65 -16.88 -7.81
CA VAL A 126 17.02 -18.19 -8.38
C VAL A 126 18.17 -18.81 -7.61
N VAL A 127 17.99 -20.05 -7.16
CA VAL A 127 18.99 -20.82 -6.41
C VAL A 127 19.51 -22.03 -7.18
N ASN A 128 18.72 -22.55 -8.15
CA ASN A 128 19.13 -23.64 -9.01
C ASN A 128 18.49 -23.49 -10.39
N VAL A 129 19.19 -23.89 -11.45
CA VAL A 129 18.73 -23.75 -12.83
C VAL A 129 18.86 -25.07 -13.56
N GLN A 130 17.75 -25.56 -14.09
CA GLN A 130 17.67 -26.71 -15.00
C GLN A 130 17.43 -26.21 -16.44
N PRO A 131 17.44 -27.07 -17.45
CA PRO A 131 17.25 -26.63 -18.83
C PRO A 131 15.99 -25.77 -19.02
N ASN A 132 14.81 -26.24 -18.58
CA ASN A 132 13.52 -25.62 -18.84
C ASN A 132 12.84 -25.03 -17.58
N VAL A 133 13.39 -25.28 -16.38
CA VAL A 133 12.81 -24.90 -15.08
C VAL A 133 13.89 -24.32 -14.20
N SER A 134 13.56 -23.33 -13.39
CA SER A 134 14.41 -22.85 -12.32
C SER A 134 13.73 -23.00 -10.97
N ILE A 135 14.55 -23.25 -9.95
CA ILE A 135 14.14 -23.25 -8.54
C ILE A 135 14.54 -21.91 -7.97
N ALA A 136 13.57 -21.21 -7.41
CA ALA A 136 13.79 -19.91 -6.81
C ALA A 136 13.29 -19.89 -5.37
N GLN A 137 14.03 -19.25 -4.48
CA GLN A 137 13.60 -19.02 -3.10
C GLN A 137 12.83 -17.71 -3.01
N VAL A 138 11.73 -17.71 -2.26
CA VAL A 138 10.98 -16.49 -1.95
C VAL A 138 11.83 -15.62 -1.02
N ALA A 139 12.41 -14.56 -1.58
CA ALA A 139 13.29 -13.64 -0.86
C ALA A 139 12.52 -12.53 -0.12
N PHE A 140 11.36 -12.17 -0.65
CA PHE A 140 10.47 -11.15 -0.05
C PHE A 140 9.01 -11.46 -0.41
N SER A 141 8.10 -11.33 0.55
CA SER A 141 6.70 -11.68 0.40
C SER A 141 5.80 -10.52 0.79
N CYS A 142 4.88 -10.14 -0.09
CA CYS A 142 3.82 -9.16 0.18
C CYS A 142 2.54 -9.81 0.70
N GLY A 143 2.48 -11.09 0.62
CA GLY A 143 1.41 -11.97 1.01
C GLY A 143 1.84 -13.40 0.72
N TYR A 144 1.04 -14.16 0.02
CA TYR A 144 1.41 -15.50 -0.44
C TYR A 144 1.56 -15.55 -1.97
N MET A 145 2.47 -16.38 -2.44
CA MET A 145 2.58 -16.78 -3.84
C MET A 145 1.82 -18.07 -4.07
N GLN A 146 1.35 -18.30 -5.27
CA GLN A 146 0.67 -19.54 -5.67
C GLN A 146 0.98 -19.92 -7.11
N ARG A 147 0.61 -21.12 -7.48
CA ARG A 147 0.70 -21.58 -8.88
C ARG A 147 -0.12 -20.67 -9.78
N GLY A 148 0.45 -20.31 -10.93
CA GLY A 148 -0.17 -19.42 -11.90
C GLY A 148 0.19 -17.96 -11.73
N ASP A 149 0.80 -17.54 -10.61
CA ASP A 149 1.30 -16.19 -10.47
C ASP A 149 2.32 -15.87 -11.55
N ILE A 150 2.28 -14.64 -12.06
CA ILE A 150 3.14 -14.17 -13.13
C ILE A 150 4.50 -13.80 -12.56
N VAL A 151 5.54 -14.26 -13.22
CA VAL A 151 6.93 -13.96 -12.88
C VAL A 151 7.49 -13.00 -13.93
N ARG A 152 8.17 -11.94 -13.50
CA ARG A 152 8.75 -10.93 -14.38
C ARG A 152 10.14 -10.52 -13.89
N PRO A 153 11.04 -10.08 -14.76
CA PRO A 153 12.33 -9.56 -14.33
C PRO A 153 12.16 -8.53 -13.22
N TYR A 154 12.99 -8.61 -12.19
CA TYR A 154 12.96 -7.65 -11.10
C TYR A 154 13.44 -6.28 -11.59
N VAL A 155 12.66 -5.27 -11.29
CA VAL A 155 13.02 -3.87 -11.48
C VAL A 155 12.94 -3.20 -10.11
N GLU A 156 14.01 -2.55 -9.71
CA GLU A 156 14.03 -1.81 -8.45
C GLU A 156 13.08 -0.62 -8.54
N ARG A 157 12.24 -0.47 -7.51
CA ARG A 157 11.31 0.66 -7.41
C ARG A 157 11.94 1.73 -6.52
N PRO A 158 12.02 2.98 -6.98
CA PRO A 158 12.51 4.06 -6.16
C PRO A 158 11.59 4.33 -4.98
N SER A 159 12.15 4.64 -3.82
CA SER A 159 11.42 5.15 -2.67
C SER A 159 11.64 6.67 -2.61
N PRO A 160 10.68 7.48 -3.09
CA PRO A 160 10.86 8.92 -3.15
C PRO A 160 10.86 9.52 -1.74
N PRO A 161 11.66 10.57 -1.48
CA PRO A 161 11.64 11.23 -0.18
C PRO A 161 10.30 11.90 0.07
N PHE A 162 9.85 11.89 1.33
CA PHE A 162 8.71 12.71 1.73
C PHE A 162 9.09 14.19 1.63
N LYS A 163 8.13 15.02 1.22
CA LYS A 163 8.28 16.48 1.32
C LYS A 163 8.35 16.87 2.79
N ASP A 164 9.01 17.99 3.08
CA ASP A 164 8.98 18.55 4.42
C ASP A 164 7.55 18.78 4.88
N ALA A 165 7.26 18.48 6.14
CA ALA A 165 5.95 18.65 6.71
C ALA A 165 5.61 20.15 6.72
N SER A 166 4.98 20.63 5.66
CA SER A 166 4.36 21.95 5.64
C SER A 166 3.08 21.91 6.47
N ALA A 167 2.67 23.06 7.00
CA ALA A 167 1.38 23.16 7.66
C ALA A 167 0.28 22.75 6.68
N PHE A 168 -0.50 21.75 7.05
CA PHE A 168 -1.65 21.32 6.25
C PHE A 168 -2.70 22.41 6.21
N ASP A 169 -3.09 22.84 5.02
CA ASP A 169 -4.10 23.87 4.80
C ASP A 169 -5.40 23.25 4.26
N HIS A 170 -6.42 23.19 5.09
CA HIS A 170 -7.76 22.71 4.73
C HIS A 170 -8.41 23.44 3.57
N PHE A 171 -8.07 24.70 3.37
CA PHE A 171 -8.68 25.57 2.34
C PHE A 171 -7.66 25.98 1.28
N ALA A 172 -6.62 25.20 1.11
CA ALA A 172 -5.59 25.49 0.12
C ALA A 172 -6.20 25.80 -1.24
N PRO A 173 -5.75 26.88 -1.90
CA PRO A 173 -6.28 27.29 -3.19
C PRO A 173 -6.04 26.22 -4.26
N VAL A 174 -6.82 26.30 -5.34
CA VAL A 174 -6.68 25.42 -6.50
C VAL A 174 -5.29 25.61 -7.10
N SER A 175 -4.57 24.51 -7.36
CA SER A 175 -3.24 24.56 -7.97
C SER A 175 -3.29 24.91 -9.47
N GLY A 176 -4.46 24.73 -10.09
CA GLY A 176 -4.64 24.87 -11.54
C GLY A 176 -4.08 23.72 -12.36
N LYS A 177 -3.53 22.71 -11.70
CA LYS A 177 -3.04 21.50 -12.36
C LYS A 177 -4.16 20.46 -12.57
N ARG A 178 -3.79 19.26 -13.00
CA ARG A 178 -4.76 18.21 -13.32
C ARG A 178 -5.49 17.70 -12.08
N VAL A 179 -6.79 17.55 -12.23
CA VAL A 179 -7.69 16.96 -11.23
C VAL A 179 -8.07 15.56 -11.69
N ALA A 180 -8.13 14.66 -10.75
CA ALA A 180 -8.53 13.27 -10.93
C ALA A 180 -9.33 12.77 -9.72
N MET A 181 -9.50 11.46 -9.60
CA MET A 181 -10.22 10.85 -8.50
C MET A 181 -9.45 9.65 -7.95
N ILE A 182 -9.59 9.41 -6.67
CA ILE A 182 -9.29 8.11 -6.09
C ILE A 182 -10.34 7.13 -6.59
N VAL A 183 -9.92 6.11 -7.32
CA VAL A 183 -10.85 5.16 -7.95
C VAL A 183 -11.08 3.95 -7.06
N THR A 184 -10.03 3.37 -6.52
CA THR A 184 -10.08 2.22 -5.59
C THR A 184 -8.77 2.16 -4.81
N ALA A 185 -8.60 1.15 -3.96
CA ALA A 185 -7.39 0.93 -3.19
C ALA A 185 -6.92 -0.54 -3.28
N MET A 186 -5.66 -0.75 -2.94
CA MET A 186 -5.05 -2.08 -2.96
C MET A 186 -5.68 -3.03 -1.93
N ASP A 187 -6.06 -2.52 -0.77
CA ASP A 187 -6.44 -3.36 0.38
C ASP A 187 -7.93 -3.74 0.40
N ASN A 188 -8.68 -3.52 -0.69
CA ASN A 188 -10.11 -3.82 -0.80
C ASN A 188 -10.95 -3.27 0.37
N THR A 189 -10.59 -2.10 0.88
CA THR A 189 -11.33 -1.37 1.92
C THR A 189 -12.12 -0.23 1.31
N GLN A 190 -13.14 0.23 2.00
CA GLN A 190 -13.96 1.36 1.55
C GLN A 190 -13.49 2.69 2.14
N LEU A 191 -12.71 2.63 3.22
CA LEU A 191 -12.19 3.75 3.97
C LEU A 191 -10.67 3.76 3.88
N TYR A 192 -10.10 4.92 3.58
CA TYR A 192 -8.66 5.10 3.46
C TYR A 192 -8.19 6.17 4.44
N GLY A 193 -6.95 6.04 4.87
CA GLY A 193 -6.29 7.00 5.75
C GLY A 193 -4.78 6.99 5.51
N LYS A 194 -4.04 7.61 6.41
CA LYS A 194 -2.57 7.60 6.37
C LYS A 194 -2.04 6.17 6.20
N ASN A 195 -1.06 5.99 5.33
CA ASN A 195 -0.46 4.73 4.91
C ASN A 195 -1.32 3.83 4.01
N SER A 196 -2.55 4.19 3.69
CA SER A 196 -3.32 3.49 2.66
C SER A 196 -2.73 3.73 1.27
N ARG A 197 -2.79 2.71 0.41
CA ARG A 197 -2.34 2.75 -0.98
C ARG A 197 -3.57 2.79 -1.88
N VAL A 198 -3.76 3.91 -2.55
CA VAL A 198 -4.92 4.16 -3.40
C VAL A 198 -4.52 4.30 -4.86
N TYR A 199 -5.43 4.00 -5.76
CA TYR A 199 -5.23 4.12 -7.20
C TYR A 199 -5.99 5.34 -7.73
N VAL A 200 -5.23 6.21 -8.41
CA VAL A 200 -5.69 7.46 -9.00
C VAL A 200 -5.70 7.33 -10.52
N ASN A 201 -6.73 7.84 -11.19
CA ASN A 201 -6.90 7.78 -12.64
C ASN A 201 -6.09 8.85 -13.40
N LEU A 202 -4.87 9.10 -12.98
CA LEU A 202 -3.82 9.83 -13.70
C LEU A 202 -2.53 9.04 -13.64
N GLY A 203 -1.81 8.98 -14.75
CA GLY A 203 -0.55 8.26 -14.85
C GLY A 203 0.48 8.99 -15.69
N SER A 204 1.47 8.27 -16.17
CA SER A 204 2.59 8.84 -16.94
C SER A 204 2.15 9.50 -18.25
N ASN A 205 1.06 9.04 -18.89
CA ASN A 205 0.47 9.71 -20.06
C ASN A 205 -0.03 11.13 -19.75
N GLN A 206 -0.29 11.43 -18.49
CA GLN A 206 -0.67 12.75 -18.01
C GLN A 206 0.47 13.47 -17.29
N SER A 207 1.71 12.99 -17.48
CA SER A 207 2.93 13.55 -16.89
C SER A 207 3.05 13.40 -15.37
N VAL A 208 2.32 12.46 -14.78
CA VAL A 208 2.53 12.07 -13.37
C VAL A 208 3.79 11.23 -13.27
N ARG A 209 4.59 11.47 -12.22
CA ARG A 209 5.85 10.77 -11.95
C ARG A 209 5.93 10.29 -10.50
N ILE A 210 6.71 9.26 -10.26
CA ILE A 210 7.03 8.82 -8.89
C ILE A 210 7.67 9.98 -8.13
N GLY A 211 7.14 10.24 -6.92
CA GLY A 211 7.54 11.37 -6.08
C GLY A 211 6.66 12.60 -6.17
N ASP A 212 5.79 12.69 -7.18
CA ASP A 212 4.80 13.75 -7.24
C ASP A 212 3.80 13.63 -6.07
N TYR A 213 3.25 14.77 -5.65
CA TYR A 213 2.24 14.82 -4.61
C TYR A 213 0.87 15.13 -5.18
N PHE A 214 -0.12 14.47 -4.62
CA PHE A 214 -1.53 14.79 -4.80
C PHE A 214 -2.11 15.37 -3.52
N ARG A 215 -2.89 16.45 -3.67
CA ARG A 215 -3.77 16.98 -2.66
C ARG A 215 -5.14 16.32 -2.79
N ILE A 216 -5.66 15.75 -1.70
CA ILE A 216 -6.96 15.05 -1.66
C ILE A 216 -8.01 16.04 -1.16
N PHE A 217 -9.12 16.18 -1.88
CA PHE A 217 -10.13 17.18 -1.53
C PHE A 217 -11.56 16.76 -1.88
N ARG A 218 -12.52 17.45 -1.27
CA ARG A 218 -13.95 17.36 -1.56
C ARG A 218 -14.50 18.70 -1.97
N TYR A 219 -15.39 18.68 -2.93
CA TYR A 219 -16.25 19.83 -3.18
C TYR A 219 -17.34 19.88 -2.11
N GLN A 220 -17.71 21.09 -1.74
CA GLN A 220 -18.76 21.38 -0.77
C GLN A 220 -19.97 21.99 -1.49
N GLY A 221 -21.16 21.77 -0.95
CA GLY A 221 -22.40 22.35 -1.49
C GLY A 221 -23.07 21.49 -2.57
N THR A 222 -24.21 21.97 -3.07
CA THR A 222 -25.12 21.17 -3.90
C THR A 222 -24.79 21.16 -5.40
N LEU A 223 -23.85 21.99 -5.86
CA LEU A 223 -23.46 22.04 -7.28
C LEU A 223 -22.36 21.06 -7.65
N ALA A 224 -21.49 20.73 -6.71
CA ALA A 224 -20.29 19.97 -6.98
C ALA A 224 -20.04 18.91 -5.89
N GLU A 225 -21.09 18.17 -5.53
CA GLU A 225 -20.99 17.09 -4.56
C GLU A 225 -19.96 16.04 -5.00
N THR A 226 -19.15 15.57 -4.06
CA THR A 226 -18.26 14.43 -4.27
C THR A 226 -19.06 13.12 -4.25
N ALA A 227 -18.50 12.05 -4.82
CA ALA A 227 -19.16 10.74 -4.88
C ALA A 227 -19.67 10.24 -3.52
N PRO A 228 -18.90 10.36 -2.40
CA PRO A 228 -19.39 9.94 -1.07
C PRO A 228 -20.49 10.84 -0.49
N GLN A 229 -20.66 12.05 -1.00
CA GLN A 229 -21.67 13.02 -0.55
C GLN A 229 -22.96 12.98 -1.37
N THR A 230 -23.05 12.12 -2.39
CA THR A 230 -24.25 12.04 -3.23
C THR A 230 -25.48 11.73 -2.41
N LYS A 231 -26.49 12.53 -2.65
CA LYS A 231 -27.72 12.75 -1.88
C LYS A 231 -28.34 11.59 -1.11
N ASN A 232 -28.34 10.41 -1.64
CA ASN A 232 -29.18 9.36 -1.06
C ASN A 232 -28.40 8.46 -0.10
N TYR A 233 -27.08 8.49 -0.12
CA TYR A 233 -26.30 7.55 0.68
C TYR A 233 -26.20 7.96 2.15
N GLN A 234 -25.84 9.21 2.44
CA GLN A 234 -25.61 9.65 3.83
C GLN A 234 -26.93 9.84 4.59
N TYR A 235 -27.98 10.35 3.95
CA TYR A 235 -29.25 10.59 4.60
C TYR A 235 -30.04 9.31 4.85
N GLU A 236 -29.96 8.33 3.98
CA GLU A 236 -30.57 7.02 4.18
C GLU A 236 -29.84 6.18 5.23
N LEU A 237 -28.50 6.27 5.28
CA LEU A 237 -27.69 5.47 6.19
C LEU A 237 -27.85 5.91 7.65
N TYR A 238 -27.94 7.22 7.91
CA TYR A 238 -27.95 7.75 9.28
C TYR A 238 -29.32 8.21 9.78
N GLY A 239 -30.37 8.15 8.96
CA GLY A 239 -31.73 8.53 9.36
C GLY A 239 -31.90 10.00 9.77
N PHE A 240 -30.89 10.84 9.57
CA PHE A 240 -30.94 12.27 9.86
C PHE A 240 -31.59 13.00 8.69
N GLY A 241 -32.70 13.66 8.97
CA GLY A 241 -33.50 14.32 7.99
C GLY A 241 -32.74 15.28 7.08
N SER A 242 -33.30 15.55 5.91
CA SER A 242 -32.77 16.44 4.89
C SER A 242 -32.50 17.84 5.47
N ALA A 243 -31.33 18.41 5.13
CA ALA A 243 -31.07 19.81 5.40
C ALA A 243 -32.17 20.69 4.78
N HIS A 244 -32.65 21.69 5.51
CA HIS A 244 -33.72 22.55 5.04
C HIS A 244 -33.27 23.28 3.77
N ALA A 245 -34.00 23.10 2.65
CA ALA A 245 -33.60 23.58 1.32
C ALA A 245 -33.22 25.06 1.27
N LYS A 246 -33.82 25.91 2.11
CA LYS A 246 -33.49 27.34 2.18
C LYS A 246 -32.12 27.67 2.76
N TYR A 247 -31.48 26.70 3.42
CA TYR A 247 -30.14 26.86 4.02
C TYR A 247 -29.06 26.09 3.26
N THR A 248 -29.39 25.45 2.14
CA THR A 248 -28.39 24.80 1.29
C THR A 248 -27.74 25.83 0.36
N TRP A 249 -26.43 25.88 0.38
CA TRP A 249 -25.64 26.71 -0.53
C TRP A 249 -25.14 25.87 -1.70
N LYS A 250 -25.09 26.48 -2.87
CA LYS A 250 -24.71 25.79 -4.10
C LYS A 250 -23.20 25.83 -4.36
N ASP A 251 -22.55 26.86 -3.85
CA ASP A 251 -21.15 27.12 -4.13
C ASP A 251 -20.41 27.43 -2.81
N LEU A 252 -19.76 26.42 -2.29
CA LEU A 252 -18.93 26.51 -1.10
C LEU A 252 -17.48 26.21 -1.46
N PRO A 253 -16.50 26.73 -0.69
CA PRO A 253 -15.10 26.39 -0.90
C PRO A 253 -14.89 24.88 -0.76
N ARG A 254 -14.00 24.34 -1.59
CA ARG A 254 -13.58 22.92 -1.43
C ARG A 254 -12.84 22.75 -0.11
N GLU A 255 -12.92 21.55 0.42
CA GLU A 255 -12.20 21.13 1.63
C GLU A 255 -11.08 20.19 1.23
N VAL A 256 -9.85 20.54 1.58
CA VAL A 256 -8.69 19.66 1.45
C VAL A 256 -8.64 18.76 2.67
N ILE A 257 -8.67 17.46 2.44
CA ILE A 257 -8.78 16.45 3.52
C ILE A 257 -7.51 15.60 3.68
N GLY A 258 -6.56 15.70 2.77
CA GLY A 258 -5.34 14.92 2.85
C GLY A 258 -4.35 15.17 1.72
N GLU A 259 -3.26 14.44 1.78
CA GLU A 259 -2.17 14.45 0.80
C GLU A 259 -1.62 13.05 0.61
N GLY A 260 -1.05 12.78 -0.56
CA GLY A 260 -0.39 11.52 -0.84
C GLY A 260 0.72 11.65 -1.87
N ILE A 261 1.71 10.77 -1.79
CA ILE A 261 2.86 10.70 -2.69
C ILE A 261 2.70 9.56 -3.68
N VAL A 262 3.05 9.80 -4.93
CA VAL A 262 3.09 8.77 -5.98
C VAL A 262 4.27 7.83 -5.72
N ILE A 263 3.99 6.55 -5.51
CA ILE A 263 4.99 5.50 -5.27
C ILE A 263 5.11 4.51 -6.43
N ASN A 264 4.15 4.50 -7.35
CA ASN A 264 4.20 3.73 -8.57
C ASN A 264 3.37 4.42 -9.65
N GLU A 265 3.78 4.29 -10.91
CA GLU A 265 3.09 4.88 -12.05
C GLU A 265 2.87 3.86 -13.15
N GLY A 266 1.71 3.92 -13.77
CA GLY A 266 1.36 3.25 -15.00
C GLY A 266 0.93 4.25 -16.05
N PRO A 267 0.57 3.81 -17.29
CA PRO A 267 0.19 4.73 -18.36
C PRO A 267 -0.98 5.66 -18.00
N ASN A 268 -2.04 5.13 -17.42
CA ASN A 268 -3.29 5.84 -17.16
C ASN A 268 -3.67 5.90 -15.67
N ALA A 269 -2.80 5.45 -14.80
CA ALA A 269 -3.06 5.40 -13.36
C ALA A 269 -1.76 5.51 -12.57
N SER A 270 -1.86 5.95 -11.33
CA SER A 270 -0.77 5.91 -10.36
C SER A 270 -1.22 5.29 -9.05
N THR A 271 -0.27 4.66 -8.36
CA THR A 271 -0.44 4.21 -6.97
C THR A 271 0.07 5.31 -6.06
N VAL A 272 -0.79 5.79 -5.18
CA VAL A 272 -0.51 6.88 -4.26
C VAL A 272 -0.55 6.36 -2.83
N LEU A 273 0.49 6.63 -2.07
CA LEU A 273 0.54 6.41 -0.63
C LEU A 273 0.02 7.66 0.08
N ILE A 274 -1.06 7.54 0.84
CA ILE A 274 -1.60 8.65 1.63
C ILE A 274 -0.62 8.96 2.75
N THR A 275 -0.03 10.16 2.74
CA THR A 275 0.95 10.63 3.74
C THR A 275 0.30 11.35 4.89
N HIS A 276 -0.81 12.03 4.62
CA HIS A 276 -1.62 12.74 5.60
C HIS A 276 -3.11 12.64 5.26
N SER A 277 -3.94 12.49 6.29
CA SER A 277 -5.40 12.64 6.17
C SER A 277 -5.96 13.22 7.46
N SER A 278 -6.77 14.25 7.34
CA SER A 278 -7.49 14.89 8.47
C SER A 278 -8.89 14.29 8.66
N LEU A 279 -9.44 13.70 7.61
CA LEU A 279 -10.73 13.00 7.58
C LEU A 279 -10.55 11.67 6.86
N GLU A 280 -11.57 10.82 6.93
CA GLU A 280 -11.66 9.59 6.16
C GLU A 280 -11.66 9.90 4.66
N VAL A 281 -10.86 9.19 3.90
CA VAL A 281 -10.79 9.27 2.44
C VAL A 281 -11.55 8.11 1.83
N TYR A 282 -12.26 8.35 0.73
CA TYR A 282 -13.10 7.37 0.04
C TYR A 282 -12.76 7.25 -1.44
N ALA A 283 -13.15 6.14 -2.04
CA ALA A 283 -13.26 6.05 -3.49
C ALA A 283 -14.28 7.09 -3.99
N GLY A 284 -13.87 7.91 -4.95
CA GLY A 284 -14.65 9.04 -5.45
C GLY A 284 -14.23 10.40 -4.90
N ASP A 285 -13.34 10.47 -3.91
CA ASP A 285 -12.71 11.71 -3.52
C ASP A 285 -11.81 12.22 -4.64
N TYR A 286 -11.78 13.54 -4.80
CA TYR A 286 -10.97 14.17 -5.82
C TYR A 286 -9.52 14.34 -5.37
N VAL A 287 -8.64 14.30 -6.34
CA VAL A 287 -7.22 14.61 -6.14
C VAL A 287 -6.75 15.63 -7.16
N GLU A 288 -5.85 16.49 -6.75
CA GLU A 288 -5.21 17.51 -7.59
C GLU A 288 -3.71 17.36 -7.48
N LEU A 289 -3.01 17.34 -8.62
CA LEU A 289 -1.56 17.34 -8.66
C LEU A 289 -1.00 18.65 -8.07
N GLU A 290 -0.02 18.57 -7.15
CA GLU A 290 0.63 19.74 -6.54
C GLU A 290 1.72 20.35 -7.41
#